data_e7b6b4800a3a2940eebda8daca5feb2f
#
_entry.id   e7b6b4800a3a2940eebda8daca5feb2f
#
_cell.length_a   1.000
_cell.length_b   1.000
_cell.length_c   1.000
_cell.angle_alpha   90.00
_cell.angle_beta   90.00
_cell.angle_gamma   90.00
#
_symmetry.space_group_name_H-M   'P 1'
#
loop_
_entity.id
_entity.type
_entity.pdbx_description
1 polymer ?
#
loop_
_entity_poly.entity_id
_entity_poly.type
_entity_poly.pdbx_seq_one_letter_code
_entity_poly.pdbx_strand_id
1 'polypeptide(L)'
;AQLCKRQYVYAKEALNTTDPAKFDELYKKLEHYEQVTDRIEFEIAKYLNDIADGQLSEESGRRLQAMYKIISELESVGDSGFNIARILQRRNIHNMKFDEPMIKKLNYMTELLERGFDAMIFNLKKGYTQINDIANAQDIEQDINEYRNNLKEEHLLNLENKTYNYLTGVYYMDLVNECESVGDFMINISEAIMEIK
;
A
#
# COMPACT_ATOMS: atom_id res chain seq x y z
N ALA A 1 1.85 -0.88 10.68
CA ALA A 1 2.37 0.29 9.97
C ALA A 1 3.88 0.20 9.68
N GLN A 2 4.78 0.10 10.68
CA GLN A 2 6.24 0.02 10.43
C GLN A 2 6.63 -1.24 9.64
N LEU A 3 5.98 -2.37 9.90
CA LEU A 3 6.19 -3.61 9.13
C LEU A 3 5.76 -3.43 7.67
N CYS A 4 4.60 -2.84 7.43
CA CYS A 4 4.13 -2.54 6.07
C CYS A 4 5.10 -1.61 5.33
N LYS A 5 5.55 -0.52 5.96
CA LYS A 5 6.57 0.34 5.36
C LYS A 5 7.84 -0.42 4.97
N ARG A 6 8.32 -1.34 5.83
CA ARG A 6 9.49 -2.17 5.56
C ARG A 6 9.25 -3.16 4.42
N GLN A 7 8.05 -3.74 4.33
CA GLN A 7 7.65 -4.59 3.21
C GLN A 7 7.73 -3.84 1.88
N TYR A 8 7.31 -2.57 1.84
CA TYR A 8 7.40 -1.75 0.63
C TYR A 8 8.84 -1.43 0.21
N VAL A 9 9.79 -1.34 1.13
CA VAL A 9 11.21 -1.25 0.76
C VAL A 9 11.63 -2.50 -0.02
N TYR A 10 11.23 -3.68 0.41
CA TYR A 10 11.51 -4.92 -0.32
C TYR A 10 10.76 -5.02 -1.65
N ALA A 11 9.54 -4.51 -1.74
CA ALA A 11 8.80 -4.43 -3.00
C ALA A 11 9.50 -3.51 -4.02
N LYS A 12 10.02 -2.36 -3.58
CA LYS A 12 10.85 -1.47 -4.40
C LYS A 12 12.16 -2.14 -4.85
N GLU A 13 12.82 -2.89 -3.97
CA GLU A 13 14.00 -3.67 -4.35
C GLU A 13 13.64 -4.74 -5.39
N ALA A 14 12.52 -5.45 -5.23
CA ALA A 14 12.06 -6.47 -6.17
C ALA A 14 11.71 -5.89 -7.57
N LEU A 15 11.14 -4.68 -7.60
CA LEU A 15 10.89 -3.94 -8.85
C LEU A 15 12.19 -3.67 -9.63
N ASN A 16 13.24 -3.31 -8.92
CA ASN A 16 14.51 -2.82 -9.50
C ASN A 16 15.57 -3.92 -9.70
N THR A 17 15.36 -5.13 -9.18
CA THR A 17 16.33 -6.20 -9.38
C THR A 17 16.16 -6.89 -10.74
N THR A 18 17.28 -7.20 -11.39
CA THR A 18 17.35 -8.03 -12.60
C THR A 18 17.91 -9.43 -12.32
N ASP A 19 18.36 -9.69 -11.09
CA ASP A 19 18.89 -10.96 -10.65
C ASP A 19 17.74 -11.89 -10.20
N PRO A 20 17.49 -13.03 -10.88
CA PRO A 20 16.43 -13.96 -10.51
C PRO A 20 16.56 -14.52 -9.08
N ALA A 21 17.78 -14.82 -8.62
CA ALA A 21 18.01 -15.37 -7.28
C ALA A 21 17.66 -14.32 -6.20
N LYS A 22 18.04 -13.07 -6.45
CA LYS A 22 17.69 -11.95 -5.57
C LYS A 22 16.17 -11.69 -5.56
N PHE A 23 15.52 -11.79 -6.73
CA PHE A 23 14.05 -11.66 -6.81
C PHE A 23 13.35 -12.75 -6.00
N ASP A 24 13.76 -14.00 -6.10
CA ASP A 24 13.18 -15.12 -5.34
C ASP A 24 13.36 -14.95 -3.82
N GLU A 25 14.51 -14.42 -3.39
CA GLU A 25 14.74 -14.08 -1.97
C GLU A 25 13.76 -13.00 -1.50
N LEU A 26 13.60 -11.93 -2.28
CA LEU A 26 12.69 -10.81 -1.97
C LEU A 26 11.22 -11.24 -1.99
N TYR A 27 10.84 -12.08 -2.96
CA TYR A 27 9.49 -12.64 -3.04
C TYR A 27 9.12 -13.41 -1.77
N LYS A 28 9.98 -14.31 -1.30
CA LYS A 28 9.76 -15.06 -0.06
C LYS A 28 9.70 -14.15 1.18
N LYS A 29 10.49 -13.07 1.20
CA LYS A 29 10.39 -12.08 2.27
C LYS A 29 9.04 -11.38 2.26
N LEU A 30 8.57 -10.95 1.09
CA LEU A 30 7.29 -10.26 0.93
C LEU A 30 6.12 -11.16 1.32
N GLU A 31 6.13 -12.44 0.92
CA GLU A 31 5.17 -13.45 1.37
C GLU A 31 5.18 -13.64 2.89
N HIS A 32 6.37 -13.71 3.50
CA HIS A 32 6.50 -13.82 4.95
C HIS A 32 5.95 -12.59 5.69
N TYR A 33 6.17 -11.37 5.14
CA TYR A 33 5.66 -10.14 5.75
C TYR A 33 4.14 -10.08 5.72
N GLU A 34 3.51 -10.51 4.62
CA GLU A 34 2.05 -10.62 4.51
C GLU A 34 1.51 -11.59 5.58
N GLN A 35 2.05 -12.81 5.70
CA GLN A 35 1.64 -13.77 6.74
C GLN A 35 1.80 -13.22 8.17
N VAL A 36 2.79 -12.36 8.41
CA VAL A 36 2.98 -11.70 9.70
C VAL A 36 1.93 -10.61 9.92
N THR A 37 1.60 -9.82 8.89
CA THR A 37 0.55 -8.78 9.00
C THR A 37 -0.83 -9.38 9.23
N ASP A 38 -1.19 -10.44 8.53
CA ASP A 38 -2.44 -11.19 8.74
C ASP A 38 -2.57 -11.71 10.16
N ARG A 39 -1.49 -12.32 10.64
CA ARG A 39 -1.49 -12.84 12.01
C ARG A 39 -1.64 -11.73 13.05
N ILE A 40 -1.00 -10.59 12.86
CA ILE A 40 -1.12 -9.42 13.73
C ILE A 40 -2.56 -8.89 13.70
N GLU A 41 -3.15 -8.77 12.52
CA GLU A 41 -4.56 -8.36 12.35
C GLU A 41 -5.48 -9.30 13.14
N PHE A 42 -5.36 -10.60 12.91
CA PHE A 42 -6.16 -11.61 13.61
C PHE A 42 -6.05 -11.53 15.15
N GLU A 43 -4.83 -11.42 15.70
CA GLU A 43 -4.60 -11.34 17.13
C GLU A 43 -5.16 -10.04 17.73
N ILE A 44 -5.02 -8.91 17.03
CA ILE A 44 -5.61 -7.63 17.47
C ILE A 44 -7.13 -7.69 17.39
N ALA A 45 -7.70 -8.19 16.29
CA ALA A 45 -9.15 -8.32 16.13
C ALA A 45 -9.76 -9.19 17.24
N LYS A 46 -9.10 -10.30 17.58
CA LYS A 46 -9.50 -11.15 18.70
C LYS A 46 -9.50 -10.40 20.03
N TYR A 47 -8.43 -9.65 20.31
CA TYR A 47 -8.35 -8.85 21.54
C TYR A 47 -9.44 -7.76 21.60
N LEU A 48 -9.73 -7.12 20.46
CA LEU A 48 -10.81 -6.12 20.36
C LEU A 48 -12.20 -6.75 20.58
N ASN A 49 -12.43 -7.98 20.08
CA ASN A 49 -13.66 -8.74 20.33
C ASN A 49 -13.85 -9.02 21.82
N ASP A 50 -12.78 -9.47 22.52
CA ASP A 50 -12.83 -9.72 23.96
C ASP A 50 -13.19 -8.45 24.77
N ILE A 51 -12.78 -7.27 24.31
CA ILE A 51 -13.18 -5.98 24.89
C ILE A 51 -14.63 -5.65 24.57
N ALA A 52 -15.10 -5.95 23.34
CA ALA A 52 -16.45 -5.64 22.87
C ALA A 52 -17.56 -6.39 23.64
N ASP A 53 -17.25 -7.57 24.22
CA ASP A 53 -18.19 -8.37 25.01
C ASP A 53 -18.59 -7.69 26.33
N GLY A 54 -17.92 -6.60 26.73
CA GLY A 54 -18.28 -5.78 27.90
C GLY A 54 -19.34 -4.72 27.61
N GLN A 55 -19.83 -4.07 28.69
CA GLN A 55 -20.68 -2.90 28.56
C GLN A 55 -19.83 -1.69 28.15
N LEU A 56 -19.86 -1.33 26.88
CA LEU A 56 -19.13 -0.20 26.34
C LEU A 56 -19.99 1.08 26.38
N SER A 57 -19.37 2.21 26.73
CA SER A 57 -19.95 3.53 26.45
C SER A 57 -19.99 3.77 24.94
N GLU A 58 -20.84 4.69 24.49
CA GLU A 58 -20.91 5.09 23.06
C GLU A 58 -19.54 5.55 22.52
N GLU A 59 -18.81 6.32 23.33
CA GLU A 59 -17.46 6.78 23.01
C GLU A 59 -16.47 5.60 22.86
N SER A 60 -16.52 4.64 23.78
CA SER A 60 -15.67 3.43 23.70
C SER A 60 -16.03 2.57 22.47
N GLY A 61 -17.32 2.50 22.12
CA GLY A 61 -17.79 1.83 20.92
C GLY A 61 -17.25 2.45 19.64
N ARG A 62 -17.29 3.79 19.52
CA ARG A 62 -16.68 4.51 18.38
C ARG A 62 -15.18 4.26 18.27
N ARG A 63 -14.46 4.32 19.38
CA ARG A 63 -13.01 3.99 19.41
C ARG A 63 -12.72 2.58 18.95
N LEU A 64 -13.52 1.63 19.40
CA LEU A 64 -13.37 0.24 18.99
C LEU A 64 -13.58 0.06 17.49
N GLN A 65 -14.62 0.67 16.92
CA GLN A 65 -14.87 0.64 15.47
C GLN A 65 -13.71 1.22 14.66
N ALA A 66 -13.18 2.36 15.08
CA ALA A 66 -12.01 2.97 14.41
C ALA A 66 -10.76 2.07 14.51
N MET A 67 -10.54 1.39 15.64
CA MET A 67 -9.44 0.43 15.78
C MET A 67 -9.60 -0.75 14.81
N TYR A 68 -10.82 -1.29 14.66
CA TYR A 68 -11.08 -2.34 13.66
C TYR A 68 -10.80 -1.85 12.23
N LYS A 69 -11.26 -0.65 11.88
CA LYS A 69 -10.97 -0.03 10.57
C LYS A 69 -9.45 0.08 10.36
N ILE A 70 -8.72 0.62 11.33
CA ILE A 70 -7.26 0.80 11.25
C ILE A 70 -6.52 -0.54 11.03
N ILE A 71 -6.87 -1.60 11.76
CA ILE A 71 -6.16 -2.87 11.62
C ILE A 71 -6.47 -3.56 10.30
N SER A 72 -7.72 -3.49 9.82
CA SER A 72 -8.12 -4.03 8.51
C SER A 72 -7.45 -3.28 7.36
N GLU A 73 -7.38 -1.95 7.41
CA GLU A 73 -6.66 -1.18 6.40
C GLU A 73 -5.14 -1.44 6.42
N LEU A 74 -4.54 -1.68 7.60
CA LEU A 74 -3.13 -2.05 7.71
C LEU A 74 -2.84 -3.45 7.15
N GLU A 75 -3.76 -4.40 7.28
CA GLU A 75 -3.69 -5.70 6.62
C GLU A 75 -3.77 -5.53 5.10
N SER A 76 -4.73 -4.77 4.60
CA SER A 76 -4.87 -4.47 3.17
C SER A 76 -3.62 -3.82 2.56
N VAL A 77 -2.94 -2.94 3.33
CA VAL A 77 -1.61 -2.43 2.95
C VAL A 77 -0.57 -3.57 2.85
N GLY A 78 -0.59 -4.52 3.78
CA GLY A 78 0.29 -5.69 3.78
C GLY A 78 0.05 -6.59 2.57
N ASP A 79 -1.20 -6.90 2.27
CA ASP A 79 -1.65 -7.67 1.11
C ASP A 79 -1.20 -7.04 -0.20
N SER A 80 -1.40 -5.74 -0.35
CA SER A 80 -0.95 -4.99 -1.52
C SER A 80 0.56 -5.06 -1.71
N GLY A 81 1.34 -5.03 -0.63
CA GLY A 81 2.79 -5.22 -0.70
C GLY A 81 3.19 -6.57 -1.30
N PHE A 82 2.46 -7.64 -0.99
CA PHE A 82 2.69 -8.95 -1.58
C PHE A 82 2.08 -9.06 -3.01
N ASN A 83 0.95 -8.41 -3.28
CA ASN A 83 0.38 -8.35 -4.62
C ASN A 83 1.35 -7.72 -5.63
N ILE A 84 2.08 -6.68 -5.26
CA ILE A 84 3.16 -6.10 -6.09
C ILE A 84 4.18 -7.21 -6.47
N ALA A 85 4.63 -8.01 -5.50
CA ALA A 85 5.56 -9.13 -5.79
C ALA A 85 4.96 -10.15 -6.75
N ARG A 86 3.68 -10.50 -6.59
CA ARG A 86 2.95 -11.44 -7.47
C ARG A 86 2.81 -10.92 -8.90
N ILE A 87 2.58 -9.61 -9.07
CA ILE A 87 2.54 -8.97 -10.39
C ILE A 87 3.93 -9.03 -11.04
N LEU A 88 4.99 -8.70 -10.31
CA LEU A 88 6.37 -8.77 -10.78
C LEU A 88 6.78 -10.21 -11.14
N GLN A 89 6.38 -11.20 -10.33
CA GLN A 89 6.63 -12.62 -10.62
C GLN A 89 5.96 -13.03 -11.93
N ARG A 90 4.67 -12.70 -12.14
CA ARG A 90 3.96 -13.00 -13.39
C ARG A 90 4.60 -12.32 -14.59
N ARG A 91 5.03 -11.06 -14.45
CA ARG A 91 5.81 -10.34 -15.48
C ARG A 91 7.09 -11.14 -15.86
N ASN A 92 7.83 -11.61 -14.85
CA ASN A 92 9.06 -12.35 -15.05
C ASN A 92 8.81 -13.72 -15.72
N ILE A 93 7.79 -14.48 -15.29
CA ILE A 93 7.38 -15.76 -15.90
C ILE A 93 7.06 -15.58 -17.38
N HIS A 94 6.41 -14.50 -17.76
CA HIS A 94 6.08 -14.20 -19.15
C HIS A 94 7.23 -13.51 -19.93
N ASN A 95 8.42 -13.37 -19.32
CA ASN A 95 9.59 -12.69 -19.91
C ASN A 95 9.30 -11.25 -20.38
N MET A 96 8.35 -10.57 -19.75
CA MET A 96 8.06 -9.17 -20.03
C MET A 96 9.04 -8.27 -19.29
N LYS A 97 9.48 -7.20 -19.95
CA LYS A 97 10.42 -6.24 -19.37
C LYS A 97 9.82 -4.85 -19.42
N PHE A 98 9.98 -4.12 -18.33
CA PHE A 98 9.74 -2.68 -18.32
C PHE A 98 10.95 -1.96 -18.90
N ASP A 99 10.72 -0.96 -19.72
CA ASP A 99 11.77 -0.07 -20.19
C ASP A 99 12.19 0.92 -19.09
N GLU A 100 13.27 1.65 -19.34
CA GLU A 100 13.81 2.61 -18.38
C GLU A 100 12.79 3.71 -17.98
N PRO A 101 12.01 4.30 -18.91
CA PRO A 101 10.95 5.23 -18.57
C PRO A 101 9.88 4.64 -17.64
N MET A 102 9.42 3.41 -17.87
CA MET A 102 8.46 2.73 -16.99
C MET A 102 9.02 2.51 -15.58
N ILE A 103 10.26 2.02 -15.48
CA ILE A 103 10.93 1.81 -14.18
C ILE A 103 11.07 3.14 -13.43
N LYS A 104 11.46 4.21 -14.10
CA LYS A 104 11.58 5.54 -13.49
C LYS A 104 10.25 6.05 -12.94
N LYS A 105 9.16 5.85 -13.68
CA LYS A 105 7.81 6.24 -13.26
C LYS A 105 7.30 5.42 -12.07
N LEU A 106 7.53 4.10 -12.09
CA LEU A 106 7.19 3.24 -10.95
C LEU A 106 8.02 3.59 -9.72
N ASN A 107 9.30 3.92 -9.86
CA ASN A 107 10.12 4.39 -8.75
C ASN A 107 9.59 5.71 -8.15
N TYR A 108 9.16 6.66 -8.99
CA TYR A 108 8.54 7.90 -8.48
C TYR A 108 7.22 7.60 -7.74
N MET A 109 6.39 6.66 -8.24
CA MET A 109 5.20 6.22 -7.51
C MET A 109 5.57 5.65 -6.14
N THR A 110 6.64 4.83 -6.04
CA THR A 110 7.10 4.30 -4.74
C THR A 110 7.62 5.40 -3.80
N GLU A 111 8.20 6.50 -4.32
CA GLU A 111 8.59 7.66 -3.50
C GLU A 111 7.38 8.40 -2.92
N LEU A 112 6.29 8.52 -3.69
CA LEU A 112 5.03 9.06 -3.18
C LEU A 112 4.47 8.17 -2.06
N LEU A 113 4.50 6.83 -2.23
CA LEU A 113 4.09 5.90 -1.17
C LEU A 113 4.95 6.00 0.08
N GLU A 114 6.27 6.16 -0.05
CA GLU A 114 7.17 6.37 1.11
C GLU A 114 6.75 7.62 1.92
N ARG A 115 6.40 8.73 1.24
CA ARG A 115 5.85 9.93 1.89
C ARG A 115 4.51 9.63 2.57
N GLY A 116 3.62 8.86 1.91
CA GLY A 116 2.34 8.43 2.47
C GLY A 116 2.51 7.61 3.75
N PHE A 117 3.44 6.64 3.76
CA PHE A 117 3.78 5.88 4.97
C PHE A 117 4.27 6.77 6.11
N ASP A 118 5.10 7.78 5.82
CA ASP A 118 5.59 8.70 6.84
C ASP A 118 4.47 9.55 7.43
N ALA A 119 3.55 10.06 6.60
CA ALA A 119 2.39 10.83 7.04
C ALA A 119 1.43 9.96 7.89
N MET A 120 1.08 8.77 7.42
CA MET A 120 0.23 7.82 8.16
C MET A 120 0.85 7.43 9.51
N ILE A 121 2.14 7.08 9.54
CA ILE A 121 2.83 6.70 10.78
C ILE A 121 2.91 7.89 11.75
N PHE A 122 3.11 9.10 11.24
CA PHE A 122 3.09 10.32 12.05
C PHE A 122 1.71 10.55 12.67
N ASN A 123 0.63 10.41 11.88
CA ASN A 123 -0.74 10.56 12.36
C ASN A 123 -1.10 9.47 13.41
N LEU A 124 -0.71 8.21 13.18
CA LEU A 124 -0.87 7.12 14.15
C LEU A 124 -0.14 7.39 15.47
N LYS A 125 1.05 7.98 15.44
CA LYS A 125 1.83 8.30 16.65
C LYS A 125 1.21 9.44 17.46
N LYS A 126 0.62 10.43 16.81
CA LYS A 126 -0.14 11.49 17.48
C LYS A 126 -1.38 10.92 18.17
N GLY A 127 -2.03 9.94 17.54
CA GLY A 127 -3.26 9.36 18.03
C GLY A 127 -4.41 10.38 18.09
N TYR A 128 -5.59 9.91 18.47
CA TYR A 128 -6.83 10.70 18.46
C TYR A 128 -6.82 11.92 19.41
N THR A 129 -5.97 11.93 20.44
CA THR A 129 -5.91 13.03 21.42
C THR A 129 -5.13 14.24 20.94
N GLN A 130 -4.18 14.06 20.03
CA GLN A 130 -3.25 15.11 19.59
C GLN A 130 -3.39 15.46 18.11
N ILE A 131 -4.13 14.67 17.32
CA ILE A 131 -4.35 14.94 15.92
C ILE A 131 -5.42 16.02 15.77
N ASN A 132 -5.12 17.08 15.00
CA ASN A 132 -6.06 18.18 14.73
C ASN A 132 -6.56 18.18 13.29
N ASP A 133 -5.73 17.72 12.37
CA ASP A 133 -6.03 17.58 10.95
C ASP A 133 -5.13 16.47 10.36
N ILE A 134 -5.47 16.05 9.16
CA ILE A 134 -4.75 15.05 8.36
C ILE A 134 -4.38 15.59 6.97
N ALA A 135 -4.29 16.91 6.82
CA ALA A 135 -3.98 17.56 5.54
C ALA A 135 -2.70 16.98 4.90
N ASN A 136 -1.70 16.65 5.73
CA ASN A 136 -0.47 16.00 5.27
C ASN A 136 -0.70 14.65 4.55
N ALA A 137 -1.70 13.88 4.96
CA ALA A 137 -2.03 12.61 4.32
C ALA A 137 -2.92 12.83 3.09
N GLN A 138 -3.87 13.78 3.15
CA GLN A 138 -4.75 14.14 2.05
C GLN A 138 -3.99 14.70 0.85
N ASP A 139 -3.01 15.59 1.08
CA ASP A 139 -2.19 16.15 0.00
C ASP A 139 -1.39 15.05 -0.72
N ILE A 140 -0.86 14.08 0.01
CA ILE A 140 -0.07 12.99 -0.58
C ILE A 140 -0.97 12.01 -1.33
N GLU A 141 -2.14 11.68 -0.81
CA GLU A 141 -3.12 10.83 -1.48
C GLU A 141 -3.57 11.47 -2.80
N GLN A 142 -3.83 12.79 -2.80
CA GLN A 142 -4.12 13.53 -4.01
C GLN A 142 -2.96 13.46 -5.01
N ASP A 143 -1.70 13.67 -4.59
CA ASP A 143 -0.51 13.52 -5.44
C ASP A 143 -0.46 12.13 -6.09
N ILE A 144 -0.75 11.05 -5.34
CA ILE A 144 -0.76 9.66 -5.82
C ILE A 144 -1.85 9.47 -6.88
N ASN A 145 -3.06 9.94 -6.63
CA ASN A 145 -4.20 9.84 -7.54
C ASN A 145 -3.98 10.60 -8.84
N GLU A 146 -3.49 11.83 -8.74
CA GLU A 146 -3.16 12.64 -9.92
C GLU A 146 -2.06 11.97 -10.74
N TYR A 147 -1.03 11.45 -10.10
CA TYR A 147 0.06 10.77 -10.79
C TYR A 147 -0.42 9.47 -11.47
N ARG A 148 -1.24 8.65 -10.79
CA ARG A 148 -1.86 7.47 -11.38
C ARG A 148 -2.70 7.82 -12.61
N ASN A 149 -3.51 8.90 -12.55
CA ASN A 149 -4.32 9.34 -13.68
C ASN A 149 -3.47 9.72 -14.88
N ASN A 150 -2.39 10.49 -14.66
CA ASN A 150 -1.44 10.87 -15.70
C ASN A 150 -0.78 9.64 -16.36
N LEU A 151 -0.38 8.65 -15.55
CA LEU A 151 0.21 7.40 -16.06
C LEU A 151 -0.80 6.58 -16.88
N LYS A 152 -2.07 6.59 -16.49
CA LYS A 152 -3.14 5.89 -17.20
C LYS A 152 -3.41 6.54 -18.58
N GLU A 153 -3.48 7.86 -18.64
CA GLU A 153 -3.64 8.59 -19.92
C GLU A 153 -2.47 8.33 -20.86
N GLU A 154 -1.25 8.43 -20.34
CA GLU A 154 -0.05 8.12 -21.13
C GLU A 154 -0.01 6.66 -21.58
N HIS A 155 -0.44 5.72 -20.74
CA HIS A 155 -0.53 4.30 -21.08
C HIS A 155 -1.45 4.07 -22.29
N LEU A 156 -2.62 4.73 -22.33
CA LEU A 156 -3.55 4.62 -23.46
C LEU A 156 -2.92 5.10 -24.76
N LEU A 157 -2.25 6.26 -24.74
CA LEU A 157 -1.52 6.78 -25.88
C LEU A 157 -0.39 5.85 -26.36
N ASN A 158 0.34 5.26 -25.42
CA ASN A 158 1.43 4.32 -25.73
C ASN A 158 0.91 3.00 -26.34
N LEU A 159 -0.28 2.54 -25.94
CA LEU A 159 -0.93 1.38 -26.56
C LEU A 159 -1.38 1.70 -28.00
N GLU A 160 -2.00 2.86 -28.25
CA GLU A 160 -2.41 3.31 -29.57
C GLU A 160 -1.19 3.40 -30.52
N ASN A 161 -0.08 3.95 -30.02
CA ASN A 161 1.16 4.11 -30.77
C ASN A 161 2.00 2.82 -30.84
N LYS A 162 1.56 1.72 -30.21
CA LYS A 162 2.29 0.44 -30.13
C LYS A 162 3.72 0.61 -29.60
N THR A 163 3.92 1.51 -28.65
CA THR A 163 5.23 1.79 -28.04
C THR A 163 5.77 0.58 -27.28
N TYR A 164 4.89 -0.24 -26.73
CA TYR A 164 5.26 -1.50 -26.04
C TYR A 164 4.17 -2.57 -26.23
N ASN A 165 4.52 -3.81 -25.87
CA ASN A 165 3.61 -4.94 -25.93
C ASN A 165 2.43 -4.75 -24.97
N TYR A 166 1.21 -5.14 -25.40
CA TYR A 166 -0.02 -5.05 -24.60
C TYR A 166 0.14 -5.68 -23.20
N LEU A 167 0.72 -6.89 -23.13
CA LEU A 167 0.90 -7.59 -21.85
C LEU A 167 1.87 -6.86 -20.90
N THR A 168 2.92 -6.22 -21.44
CA THR A 168 3.80 -5.33 -20.66
C THR A 168 3.01 -4.18 -20.06
N GLY A 169 2.12 -3.56 -20.87
CA GLY A 169 1.25 -2.49 -20.41
C GLY A 169 0.28 -2.93 -19.31
N VAL A 170 -0.28 -4.14 -19.40
CA VAL A 170 -1.14 -4.72 -18.36
C VAL A 170 -0.39 -4.80 -17.02
N TYR A 171 0.79 -5.44 -16.98
CA TYR A 171 1.57 -5.54 -15.72
C TYR A 171 2.02 -4.18 -15.19
N TYR A 172 2.33 -3.24 -16.10
CA TYR A 172 2.67 -1.89 -15.69
C TYR A 172 1.51 -1.19 -14.97
N MET A 173 0.31 -1.24 -15.58
CA MET A 173 -0.88 -0.62 -14.99
C MET A 173 -1.38 -1.36 -13.75
N ASP A 174 -1.26 -2.69 -13.68
CA ASP A 174 -1.55 -3.44 -12.46
C ASP A 174 -0.70 -2.94 -11.29
N LEU A 175 0.61 -2.70 -11.50
CA LEU A 175 1.49 -2.13 -10.45
C LEU A 175 1.09 -0.70 -10.08
N VAL A 176 0.77 0.14 -11.06
CA VAL A 176 0.34 1.53 -10.81
C VAL A 176 -0.95 1.56 -9.97
N ASN A 177 -1.93 0.72 -10.33
CA ASN A 177 -3.19 0.64 -9.60
C ASN A 177 -2.99 0.07 -8.19
N GLU A 178 -2.14 -0.95 -8.03
CA GLU A 178 -1.83 -1.51 -6.70
C GLU A 178 -1.17 -0.46 -5.79
N CYS A 179 -0.29 0.37 -6.34
CA CYS A 179 0.30 1.48 -5.60
C CYS A 179 -0.73 2.54 -5.17
N GLU A 180 -1.69 2.85 -6.04
CA GLU A 180 -2.76 3.79 -5.69
C GLU A 180 -3.67 3.23 -4.59
N SER A 181 -4.06 1.96 -4.66
CA SER A 181 -4.83 1.32 -3.59
C SER A 181 -4.14 1.41 -2.23
N VAL A 182 -2.80 1.32 -2.20
CA VAL A 182 -2.03 1.57 -0.96
C VAL A 182 -2.18 3.00 -0.46
N GLY A 183 -2.21 3.98 -1.36
CA GLY A 183 -2.50 5.38 -1.02
C GLY A 183 -3.86 5.51 -0.33
N ASP A 184 -4.89 4.88 -0.91
CA ASP A 184 -6.25 4.86 -0.38
C ASP A 184 -6.32 4.22 1.02
N PHE A 185 -5.66 3.09 1.24
CA PHE A 185 -5.60 2.46 2.56
C PHE A 185 -4.89 3.35 3.60
N MET A 186 -3.82 4.04 3.22
CA MET A 186 -3.09 4.93 4.12
C MET A 186 -3.91 6.17 4.53
N ILE A 187 -4.69 6.76 3.62
CA ILE A 187 -5.58 7.87 3.99
C ILE A 187 -6.73 7.38 4.87
N ASN A 188 -7.35 6.23 4.55
CA ASN A 188 -8.41 5.63 5.36
C ASN A 188 -7.97 5.41 6.82
N ILE A 189 -6.72 4.98 7.04
CA ILE A 189 -6.15 4.86 8.40
C ILE A 189 -6.08 6.22 9.09
N SER A 190 -5.63 7.26 8.39
CA SER A 190 -5.55 8.61 8.96
C SER A 190 -6.92 9.19 9.28
N GLU A 191 -7.92 8.95 8.43
CA GLU A 191 -9.32 9.33 8.65
C GLU A 191 -9.92 8.61 9.84
N ALA A 192 -9.70 7.29 9.96
CA ALA A 192 -10.19 6.50 11.09
C ALA A 192 -9.71 7.04 12.45
N ILE A 193 -8.50 7.61 12.52
CA ILE A 193 -8.00 8.26 13.75
C ILE A 193 -8.81 9.53 14.06
N MET A 194 -9.22 10.29 13.04
CA MET A 194 -10.05 11.50 13.20
C MET A 194 -11.47 11.18 13.64
N GLU A 195 -12.04 10.05 13.22
CA GLU A 195 -13.39 9.60 13.58
C GLU A 195 -13.53 9.27 15.09
N ILE A 196 -12.43 9.07 15.81
CA ILE A 196 -12.41 8.81 17.26
C ILE A 196 -12.66 10.08 18.11
N LYS A 197 -12.53 11.27 17.53
CA LYS A 197 -12.82 12.53 18.22
C LYS A 197 -14.31 12.70 18.45
#